data_a7b0fa70a66447292d3bfb8bcd02fb17
#
_entry.id   a7b0fa70a66447292d3bfb8bcd02fb17
#
_cell.length_a   1.000
_cell.length_b   1.000
_cell.length_c   1.000
_cell.angle_alpha   90.00
_cell.angle_beta   90.00
_cell.angle_gamma   90.00
#
_symmetry.space_group_name_H-M   'P 1'
#
loop_
_entity.id
_entity.type
_entity.pdbx_description
1 polymer ?
#
loop_
_entity_poly.entity_id
_entity_poly.type
_entity_poly.pdbx_seq_one_letter_code
_entity_poly.pdbx_strand_id
1 'polypeptide(L)'
;LPSVVGPTVAGLVAEHLGWRWVFLAVPVLALPAVLAVQPTLRTLGSAPRPEPAAPPADAPSSRPTGARRRPPLLLAVVAGTGALLLHWAGQQDGAVAVAGLAAGAAAVGATLPGLVPAGTLRAARGLPTVILVRGLLGAAFFAAEVYLPLLLTSERDLRPAQAGLVLTGAALAWSAGSWLRGRNDAWDAGHVVRAGAAAIVVGTVVAAAAVLPAVPVAVSMLGWAVAGFGMGLTYPTLSVLTLRLSPPAQQGANTSALQVMESLTIAVVLAVSGPLFVLLLARDATTAFVTAFAVAGAFAVAGLLVGGRVRTP
;
A
#
# COMPACT_ATOMS: atom_id res chain seq x y z
N LEU A 1 -11.70 -14.78 -2.97
CA LEU A 1 -11.16 -16.04 -3.53
C LEU A 1 -9.93 -15.81 -4.43
N PRO A 2 -9.90 -14.86 -5.42
CA PRO A 2 -8.73 -14.68 -6.28
C PRO A 2 -7.45 -14.31 -5.52
N SER A 3 -7.53 -13.50 -4.49
CA SER A 3 -6.38 -13.08 -3.67
C SER A 3 -5.77 -14.22 -2.85
N VAL A 4 -6.54 -15.26 -2.57
CA VAL A 4 -6.09 -16.43 -1.80
C VAL A 4 -5.41 -17.46 -2.70
N VAL A 5 -6.00 -17.75 -3.84
CA VAL A 5 -5.51 -18.79 -4.77
C VAL A 5 -4.52 -18.21 -5.78
N GLY A 6 -4.62 -16.90 -6.05
CA GLY A 6 -3.82 -16.19 -7.06
C GLY A 6 -2.31 -16.44 -7.00
N PRO A 7 -1.65 -16.21 -5.86
CA PRO A 7 -0.19 -16.37 -5.76
C PRO A 7 0.28 -17.80 -6.07
N THR A 8 -0.43 -18.82 -5.57
CA THR A 8 -0.08 -20.23 -5.83
C THR A 8 -0.32 -20.59 -7.29
N VAL A 9 -1.46 -20.17 -7.88
CA VAL A 9 -1.76 -20.41 -9.29
C VAL A 9 -0.77 -19.67 -10.19
N ALA A 10 -0.45 -18.41 -9.86
CA ALA A 10 0.57 -17.65 -10.59
C ALA A 10 1.94 -18.34 -10.54
N GLY A 11 2.32 -18.89 -9.39
CA GLY A 11 3.55 -19.67 -9.25
C GLY A 11 3.55 -20.92 -10.15
N LEU A 12 2.48 -21.70 -10.14
CA LEU A 12 2.32 -22.88 -11.00
C LEU A 12 2.34 -22.53 -12.48
N VAL A 13 1.62 -21.47 -12.89
CA VAL A 13 1.62 -20.98 -14.27
C VAL A 13 3.02 -20.52 -14.69
N ALA A 14 3.73 -19.79 -13.84
CA ALA A 14 5.08 -19.34 -14.11
C ALA A 14 6.07 -20.50 -14.26
N GLU A 15 5.91 -21.56 -13.46
CA GLU A 15 6.76 -22.73 -13.47
C GLU A 15 6.54 -23.61 -14.72
N HIS A 16 5.29 -23.81 -15.18
CA HIS A 16 4.95 -24.75 -16.25
C HIS A 16 4.74 -24.12 -17.63
N LEU A 17 4.23 -22.90 -17.67
CA LEU A 17 3.88 -22.17 -18.91
C LEU A 17 4.74 -20.94 -19.15
N GLY A 18 5.46 -20.48 -18.12
CA GLY A 18 6.28 -19.28 -18.15
C GLY A 18 5.55 -18.04 -17.62
N TRP A 19 6.33 -17.09 -17.06
CA TRP A 19 5.85 -15.90 -16.37
C TRP A 19 4.94 -14.99 -17.21
N ARG A 20 5.11 -14.99 -18.54
CA ARG A 20 4.30 -14.16 -19.46
C ARG A 20 2.81 -14.52 -19.41
N TRP A 21 2.48 -15.78 -19.22
CA TRP A 21 1.11 -16.25 -19.13
C TRP A 21 0.39 -15.76 -17.87
N VAL A 22 1.11 -15.51 -16.79
CA VAL A 22 0.54 -14.92 -15.58
C VAL A 22 -0.06 -13.55 -15.88
N PHE A 23 0.66 -12.71 -16.63
CA PHE A 23 0.19 -11.37 -16.99
C PHE A 23 -0.89 -11.41 -18.08
N LEU A 24 -0.81 -12.31 -19.05
CA LEU A 24 -1.81 -12.46 -20.10
C LEU A 24 -3.15 -12.99 -19.57
N ALA A 25 -3.15 -13.78 -18.50
CA ALA A 25 -4.37 -14.28 -17.88
C ALA A 25 -5.17 -13.17 -17.18
N VAL A 26 -4.52 -12.12 -16.65
CA VAL A 26 -5.19 -11.05 -15.88
C VAL A 26 -6.28 -10.32 -16.69
N PRO A 27 -6.03 -9.79 -17.91
CA PRO A 27 -7.07 -9.16 -18.72
C PRO A 27 -8.22 -10.11 -19.06
N VAL A 28 -7.92 -11.38 -19.35
CA VAL A 28 -8.93 -12.39 -19.68
C VAL A 28 -9.85 -12.65 -18.48
N LEU A 29 -9.30 -12.79 -17.28
CA LEU A 29 -10.05 -12.99 -16.04
C LEU A 29 -10.81 -11.74 -15.60
N ALA A 30 -10.31 -10.54 -15.91
CA ALA A 30 -10.98 -9.28 -15.59
C ALA A 30 -12.17 -8.99 -16.51
N LEU A 31 -12.17 -9.49 -17.75
CA LEU A 31 -13.19 -9.19 -18.74
C LEU A 31 -14.62 -9.54 -18.30
N PRO A 32 -14.91 -10.72 -17.74
CA PRO A 32 -16.25 -11.05 -17.22
C PRO A 32 -16.71 -10.09 -16.11
N ALA A 33 -15.81 -9.69 -15.23
CA ALA A 33 -16.12 -8.74 -14.14
C ALA A 33 -16.48 -7.35 -14.71
N VAL A 34 -15.72 -6.87 -15.70
CA VAL A 34 -16.01 -5.59 -16.39
C VAL A 34 -17.37 -5.66 -17.08
N LEU A 35 -17.65 -6.75 -17.78
CA LEU A 35 -18.94 -6.95 -18.48
C LEU A 35 -20.13 -7.03 -17.49
N ALA A 36 -19.95 -7.66 -16.34
CA ALA A 36 -20.98 -7.77 -15.32
C ALA A 36 -21.31 -6.43 -14.63
N VAL A 37 -20.33 -5.53 -14.51
CA VAL A 37 -20.51 -4.22 -13.87
C VAL A 37 -21.08 -3.16 -14.83
N GLN A 38 -20.85 -3.31 -16.13
CA GLN A 38 -21.29 -2.32 -17.14
C GLN A 38 -22.79 -1.94 -17.06
N PRO A 39 -23.77 -2.87 -16.96
CA PRO A 39 -25.18 -2.50 -16.89
C PRO A 39 -25.50 -1.64 -15.65
N THR A 40 -24.90 -1.98 -14.50
CA THR A 40 -25.08 -1.22 -13.25
C THR A 40 -24.52 0.21 -13.38
N LEU A 41 -23.37 0.37 -14.02
CA LEU A 41 -22.78 1.70 -14.25
C LEU A 41 -23.64 2.55 -15.20
N ARG A 42 -24.27 1.94 -16.20
CA ARG A 42 -25.18 2.64 -17.11
C ARG A 42 -26.43 3.13 -16.39
N THR A 43 -27.01 2.34 -15.50
CA THR A 43 -28.19 2.74 -14.71
C THR A 43 -27.85 3.84 -13.70
N LEU A 44 -26.68 3.78 -13.06
CA LEU A 44 -26.22 4.86 -12.14
C LEU A 44 -25.90 6.16 -12.87
N GLY A 45 -25.34 6.08 -14.08
CA GLY A 45 -25.07 7.28 -14.91
C GLY A 45 -26.33 7.97 -15.44
N SER A 46 -27.46 7.28 -15.44
CA SER A 46 -28.76 7.79 -15.89
C SER A 46 -29.62 8.35 -14.74
N ALA A 47 -29.19 8.19 -13.48
CA ALA A 47 -29.90 8.76 -12.35
C ALA A 47 -29.78 10.30 -12.38
N PRO A 48 -30.90 11.06 -12.24
CA PRO A 48 -30.85 12.50 -12.16
C PRO A 48 -29.91 12.90 -11.02
N ARG A 49 -28.92 13.73 -11.35
CA ARG A 49 -28.03 14.28 -10.32
C ARG A 49 -28.91 15.04 -9.34
N PRO A 50 -28.86 14.76 -8.01
CA PRO A 50 -29.59 15.59 -7.06
C PRO A 50 -29.21 17.03 -7.33
N GLU A 51 -30.22 17.86 -7.63
CA GLU A 51 -30.01 19.28 -7.81
C GLU A 51 -29.33 19.82 -6.54
N PRO A 52 -28.21 20.54 -6.63
CA PRO A 52 -27.59 21.09 -5.45
C PRO A 52 -28.64 21.90 -4.71
N ALA A 53 -28.97 21.49 -3.48
CA ALA A 53 -29.89 22.29 -2.66
C ALA A 53 -29.40 23.75 -2.70
N ALA A 54 -30.27 24.68 -3.12
CA ALA A 54 -29.93 26.10 -3.17
C ALA A 54 -29.34 26.49 -1.81
N PRO A 55 -28.16 27.15 -1.77
CA PRO A 55 -27.60 27.62 -0.51
C PRO A 55 -28.65 28.45 0.23
N PRO A 56 -28.79 28.29 1.57
CA PRO A 56 -29.64 29.20 2.33
C PRO A 56 -29.26 30.66 1.98
N ALA A 57 -30.24 31.50 1.73
CA ALA A 57 -30.05 32.89 1.28
C ALA A 57 -29.14 33.71 2.21
N ASP A 58 -28.95 33.28 3.45
CA ASP A 58 -28.17 33.96 4.48
C ASP A 58 -26.80 33.30 4.77
N ALA A 59 -26.36 32.34 3.96
CA ALA A 59 -25.01 31.80 4.15
C ALA A 59 -23.97 32.85 3.72
N PRO A 60 -23.07 33.30 4.63
CA PRO A 60 -22.02 34.22 4.26
C PRO A 60 -21.21 33.58 3.12
N SER A 61 -21.13 34.30 1.99
CA SER A 61 -20.37 33.88 0.81
C SER A 61 -18.87 33.90 1.11
N SER A 62 -18.41 32.93 1.89
CA SER A 62 -16.99 32.67 2.03
C SER A 62 -16.49 32.02 0.73
N ARG A 63 -16.35 32.86 -0.32
CA ARG A 63 -15.53 32.51 -1.47
C ARG A 63 -14.14 32.21 -0.95
N PRO A 64 -13.58 31.02 -1.19
CA PRO A 64 -12.19 30.79 -0.85
C PRO A 64 -11.36 31.79 -1.65
N THR A 65 -10.72 32.71 -0.94
CA THR A 65 -9.76 33.67 -1.51
C THR A 65 -8.73 32.91 -2.34
N GLY A 66 -8.66 33.28 -3.59
CA GLY A 66 -7.93 32.70 -4.70
C GLY A 66 -6.43 32.40 -4.50
N ALA A 67 -6.12 31.28 -3.89
CA ALA A 67 -4.93 30.57 -4.28
C ALA A 67 -5.31 29.69 -5.48
N ARG A 68 -4.72 29.91 -6.65
CA ARG A 68 -4.85 29.06 -7.84
C ARG A 68 -4.50 27.61 -7.42
N ARG A 69 -5.48 26.83 -6.98
CA ARG A 69 -5.28 25.40 -6.74
C ARG A 69 -4.96 24.79 -8.09
N ARG A 70 -3.74 24.31 -8.25
CA ARG A 70 -3.36 23.51 -9.42
C ARG A 70 -4.36 22.38 -9.57
N PRO A 71 -4.83 22.07 -10.79
CA PRO A 71 -5.82 21.02 -10.97
C PRO A 71 -5.26 19.69 -10.38
N PRO A 72 -6.02 18.98 -9.56
CA PRO A 72 -5.57 17.77 -8.86
C PRO A 72 -5.05 16.70 -9.84
N LEU A 73 -5.61 16.67 -11.05
CA LEU A 73 -5.14 15.78 -12.12
C LEU A 73 -3.69 16.07 -12.52
N LEU A 74 -3.31 17.35 -12.68
CA LEU A 74 -1.93 17.71 -13.03
C LEU A 74 -0.96 17.30 -11.92
N LEU A 75 -1.33 17.54 -10.65
CA LEU A 75 -0.51 17.10 -9.52
C LEU A 75 -0.35 15.57 -9.49
N ALA A 76 -1.43 14.82 -9.77
CA ALA A 76 -1.39 13.36 -9.82
C ALA A 76 -0.50 12.85 -10.98
N VAL A 77 -0.58 13.47 -12.16
CA VAL A 77 0.28 13.13 -13.31
C VAL A 77 1.74 13.40 -12.99
N VAL A 78 2.06 14.58 -12.42
CA VAL A 78 3.44 14.92 -12.05
C VAL A 78 3.97 13.98 -10.96
N ALA A 79 3.17 13.64 -9.95
CA ALA A 79 3.54 12.68 -8.92
C ALA A 79 3.79 11.28 -9.49
N GLY A 80 2.91 10.80 -10.38
CA GLY A 80 3.05 9.51 -11.06
C GLY A 80 4.29 9.46 -11.96
N THR A 81 4.53 10.52 -12.73
CA THR A 81 5.76 10.64 -13.54
C THR A 81 7.00 10.68 -12.66
N GLY A 82 6.94 11.39 -11.51
CA GLY A 82 8.02 11.40 -10.53
C GLY A 82 8.31 10.01 -9.96
N ALA A 83 7.29 9.23 -9.63
CA ALA A 83 7.44 7.86 -9.16
C ALA A 83 8.04 6.93 -10.23
N LEU A 84 7.61 7.06 -11.50
CA LEU A 84 8.19 6.33 -12.63
C LEU A 84 9.65 6.71 -12.84
N LEU A 85 9.98 8.01 -12.71
CA LEU A 85 11.35 8.51 -12.84
C LEU A 85 12.25 7.96 -11.73
N LEU A 86 11.75 7.89 -10.48
CA LEU A 86 12.46 7.24 -9.38
C LEU A 86 12.77 5.78 -9.68
N HIS A 87 11.78 5.05 -10.19
CA HIS A 87 11.95 3.63 -10.53
C HIS A 87 12.96 3.44 -11.68
N TRP A 88 12.84 4.24 -12.73
CA TRP A 88 13.78 4.19 -13.88
C TRP A 88 15.20 4.60 -13.45
N ALA A 89 15.34 5.66 -12.67
CA ALA A 89 16.63 6.16 -12.21
C ALA A 89 17.36 5.15 -11.31
N GLY A 90 16.61 4.37 -10.53
CA GLY A 90 17.17 3.29 -9.71
C GLY A 90 17.80 2.14 -10.51
N GLN A 91 17.60 2.11 -11.83
CA GLN A 91 18.19 1.12 -12.75
C GLN A 91 19.34 1.72 -13.58
N GLN A 92 19.68 2.99 -13.35
CA GLN A 92 20.79 3.69 -14.02
C GLN A 92 21.99 3.77 -13.09
N ASP A 93 23.16 4.10 -13.68
CA ASP A 93 24.39 4.28 -12.94
C ASP A 93 24.89 5.74 -12.99
N GLY A 94 25.78 6.07 -12.07
CA GLY A 94 26.50 7.34 -12.05
C GLY A 94 25.61 8.56 -11.91
N ALA A 95 25.95 9.64 -12.62
CA ALA A 95 25.28 10.94 -12.52
C ALA A 95 23.81 10.88 -12.99
N VAL A 96 23.47 10.00 -13.94
CA VAL A 96 22.10 9.84 -14.45
C VAL A 96 21.19 9.28 -13.37
N ALA A 97 21.65 8.28 -12.60
CA ALA A 97 20.92 7.74 -11.45
C ALA A 97 20.63 8.83 -10.43
N VAL A 98 21.67 9.58 -10.01
CA VAL A 98 21.54 10.63 -8.98
C VAL A 98 20.59 11.74 -9.45
N ALA A 99 20.75 12.22 -10.68
CA ALA A 99 19.90 13.27 -11.23
C ALA A 99 18.44 12.83 -11.36
N GLY A 100 18.19 11.61 -11.83
CA GLY A 100 16.86 11.05 -11.96
C GLY A 100 16.19 10.81 -10.61
N LEU A 101 16.91 10.27 -9.61
CA LEU A 101 16.40 10.11 -8.25
C LEU A 101 16.07 11.46 -7.62
N ALA A 102 16.94 12.47 -7.76
CA ALA A 102 16.69 13.80 -7.25
C ALA A 102 15.47 14.46 -7.91
N ALA A 103 15.35 14.39 -9.23
CA ALA A 103 14.22 14.95 -9.98
C ALA A 103 12.91 14.24 -9.65
N GLY A 104 12.90 12.91 -9.55
CA GLY A 104 11.74 12.12 -9.18
C GLY A 104 11.29 12.41 -7.75
N ALA A 105 12.22 12.46 -6.79
CA ALA A 105 11.94 12.81 -5.40
C ALA A 105 11.39 14.25 -5.27
N ALA A 106 11.96 15.21 -6.01
CA ALA A 106 11.48 16.58 -6.06
C ALA A 106 10.05 16.67 -6.63
N ALA A 107 9.75 15.94 -7.71
CA ALA A 107 8.42 15.90 -8.31
C ALA A 107 7.37 15.33 -7.35
N VAL A 108 7.64 14.20 -6.69
CA VAL A 108 6.76 13.60 -5.69
C VAL A 108 6.61 14.52 -4.48
N GLY A 109 7.72 15.01 -3.91
CA GLY A 109 7.71 15.88 -2.74
C GLY A 109 6.97 17.21 -2.94
N ALA A 110 7.10 17.82 -4.14
CA ALA A 110 6.42 19.06 -4.48
C ALA A 110 4.91 18.89 -4.71
N THR A 111 4.47 17.70 -5.13
CA THR A 111 3.08 17.44 -5.49
C THR A 111 2.28 16.80 -4.37
N LEU A 112 2.91 15.94 -3.56
CA LEU A 112 2.27 15.20 -2.47
C LEU A 112 1.46 16.09 -1.50
N PRO A 113 1.97 17.27 -1.01
CA PRO A 113 1.19 18.13 -0.14
C PRO A 113 -0.12 18.66 -0.75
N GLY A 114 -0.20 18.73 -2.09
CA GLY A 114 -1.41 19.14 -2.81
C GLY A 114 -2.39 18.00 -3.09
N LEU A 115 -1.95 16.76 -2.95
CA LEU A 115 -2.74 15.54 -3.20
C LEU A 115 -3.35 14.94 -1.93
N VAL A 116 -2.82 15.30 -0.75
CA VAL A 116 -3.29 14.79 0.54
C VAL A 116 -3.81 15.94 1.42
N PRO A 117 -4.69 15.68 2.39
CA PRO A 117 -5.15 16.69 3.34
C PRO A 117 -4.00 17.37 4.10
N ALA A 118 -4.19 18.65 4.40
CA ALA A 118 -3.22 19.41 5.17
C ALA A 118 -2.89 18.72 6.52
N GLY A 119 -1.62 18.69 6.88
CA GLY A 119 -1.15 18.05 8.11
C GLY A 119 -0.86 16.55 8.00
N THR A 120 -1.11 15.89 6.85
CA THR A 120 -0.83 14.46 6.64
C THR A 120 0.63 14.14 6.95
N LEU A 121 1.59 14.85 6.38
CA LEU A 121 3.03 14.61 6.59
C LEU A 121 3.51 14.93 8.01
N ARG A 122 2.72 15.66 8.80
CA ARG A 122 2.99 15.99 10.21
C ARG A 122 2.24 15.07 11.18
N ALA A 123 1.56 14.05 10.67
CA ALA A 123 0.71 13.15 11.45
C ALA A 123 -0.29 13.92 12.36
N ALA A 124 -0.93 14.97 11.82
CA ALA A 124 -1.97 15.70 12.53
C ALA A 124 -3.13 14.74 12.84
N ARG A 125 -3.74 14.87 14.03
CA ARG A 125 -4.77 13.94 14.53
C ARG A 125 -5.97 13.83 13.57
N GLY A 126 -6.59 12.65 13.55
CA GLY A 126 -7.77 12.35 12.73
C GLY A 126 -7.40 11.96 11.30
N LEU A 127 -8.15 12.45 10.31
CA LEU A 127 -8.04 12.08 8.90
C LEU A 127 -6.62 12.17 8.31
N PRO A 128 -5.83 13.23 8.60
CA PRO A 128 -4.45 13.30 8.09
C PRO A 128 -3.60 12.11 8.53
N THR A 129 -3.69 11.71 9.79
CA THR A 129 -2.96 10.53 10.29
C THR A 129 -3.50 9.23 9.70
N VAL A 130 -4.81 9.10 9.47
CA VAL A 130 -5.40 7.92 8.83
C VAL A 130 -4.76 7.69 7.46
N ILE A 131 -4.64 8.76 6.66
CA ILE A 131 -4.03 8.70 5.32
C ILE A 131 -2.53 8.39 5.40
N LEU A 132 -1.81 9.01 6.34
CA LEU A 132 -0.38 8.73 6.54
C LEU A 132 -0.13 7.26 6.93
N VAL A 133 -0.88 6.75 7.91
CA VAL A 133 -0.75 5.37 8.40
C VAL A 133 -1.03 4.37 7.27
N ARG A 134 -1.99 4.66 6.39
CA ARG A 134 -2.26 3.83 5.22
C ARG A 134 -1.03 3.70 4.33
N GLY A 135 -0.37 4.82 4.02
CA GLY A 135 0.86 4.83 3.23
C GLY A 135 2.01 4.09 3.93
N LEU A 136 2.23 4.35 5.22
CA LEU A 136 3.31 3.73 5.98
C LEU A 136 3.16 2.21 6.09
N LEU A 137 1.97 1.71 6.46
CA LEU A 137 1.72 0.28 6.59
C LEU A 137 1.67 -0.42 5.22
N GLY A 138 1.15 0.25 4.18
CA GLY A 138 1.21 -0.23 2.80
C GLY A 138 2.65 -0.39 2.32
N ALA A 139 3.49 0.63 2.51
CA ALA A 139 4.90 0.56 2.15
C ALA A 139 5.65 -0.55 2.90
N ALA A 140 5.39 -0.70 4.21
CA ALA A 140 5.99 -1.76 5.01
C ALA A 140 5.65 -3.15 4.48
N PHE A 141 4.36 -3.42 4.28
CA PHE A 141 3.90 -4.74 3.87
C PHE A 141 4.30 -5.06 2.42
N PHE A 142 3.95 -4.19 1.47
CA PHE A 142 4.18 -4.47 0.05
C PHE A 142 5.67 -4.43 -0.35
N ALA A 143 6.51 -3.64 0.34
CA ALA A 143 7.94 -3.74 0.13
C ALA A 143 8.50 -5.08 0.62
N ALA A 144 8.12 -5.54 1.81
CA ALA A 144 8.54 -6.85 2.31
C ALA A 144 8.00 -8.00 1.44
N GLU A 145 6.77 -7.87 0.89
CA GLU A 145 6.17 -8.84 -0.02
C GLU A 145 6.97 -9.07 -1.29
N VAL A 146 7.66 -8.05 -1.79
CA VAL A 146 8.56 -8.20 -2.96
C VAL A 146 9.79 -9.03 -2.63
N TYR A 147 10.40 -8.81 -1.46
CA TYR A 147 11.66 -9.46 -1.09
C TYR A 147 11.47 -10.86 -0.49
N LEU A 148 10.32 -11.15 0.13
CA LEU A 148 10.12 -12.44 0.80
C LEU A 148 10.12 -13.63 -0.16
N PRO A 149 9.39 -13.65 -1.27
CA PRO A 149 9.47 -14.74 -2.25
C PRO A 149 10.87 -14.87 -2.86
N LEU A 150 11.54 -13.75 -3.11
CA LEU A 150 12.91 -13.74 -3.63
C LEU A 150 13.86 -14.40 -2.64
N LEU A 151 13.83 -14.05 -1.35
CA LEU A 151 14.60 -14.70 -0.29
C LEU A 151 14.35 -16.21 -0.25
N LEU A 152 13.09 -16.62 -0.31
CA LEU A 152 12.71 -18.02 -0.20
C LEU A 152 13.17 -18.85 -1.40
N THR A 153 13.18 -18.26 -2.59
CA THR A 153 13.63 -18.96 -3.81
C THR A 153 15.13 -18.93 -4.00
N SER A 154 15.82 -17.83 -3.66
CA SER A 154 17.27 -17.70 -3.88
C SER A 154 18.13 -18.28 -2.77
N GLU A 155 17.69 -18.16 -1.49
CA GLU A 155 18.49 -18.53 -0.33
C GLU A 155 17.97 -19.77 0.42
N ARG A 156 16.76 -20.21 0.11
CA ARG A 156 16.11 -21.33 0.79
C ARG A 156 15.69 -22.46 -0.17
N ASP A 157 16.07 -22.36 -1.44
CA ASP A 157 15.82 -23.35 -2.51
C ASP A 157 14.35 -23.75 -2.67
N LEU A 158 13.42 -22.88 -2.28
CA LEU A 158 12.00 -23.13 -2.50
C LEU A 158 11.64 -22.94 -3.98
N ARG A 159 10.77 -23.81 -4.49
CA ARG A 159 10.17 -23.62 -5.81
C ARG A 159 9.23 -22.40 -5.81
N PRO A 160 9.05 -21.72 -6.93
CA PRO A 160 8.15 -20.57 -7.03
C PRO A 160 6.72 -20.86 -6.51
N ALA A 161 6.18 -22.05 -6.77
CA ALA A 161 4.88 -22.45 -6.25
C ALA A 161 4.86 -22.55 -4.71
N GLN A 162 5.94 -23.02 -4.09
CA GLN A 162 6.06 -23.10 -2.62
C GLN A 162 6.19 -21.70 -2.00
N ALA A 163 6.96 -20.80 -2.61
CA ALA A 163 7.02 -19.41 -2.20
C ALA A 163 5.64 -18.72 -2.32
N GLY A 164 4.87 -19.06 -3.37
CA GLY A 164 3.48 -18.62 -3.54
C GLY A 164 2.54 -19.07 -2.42
N LEU A 165 2.76 -20.25 -1.82
CA LEU A 165 1.97 -20.72 -0.66
C LEU A 165 2.16 -19.83 0.56
N VAL A 166 3.35 -19.25 0.76
CA VAL A 166 3.61 -18.30 1.85
C VAL A 166 2.74 -17.06 1.69
N LEU A 167 2.66 -16.53 0.47
CA LEU A 167 1.79 -15.38 0.16
C LEU A 167 0.30 -15.73 0.31
N THR A 168 -0.09 -16.94 -0.10
CA THR A 168 -1.45 -17.45 0.10
C THR A 168 -1.82 -17.52 1.58
N GLY A 169 -0.90 -18.00 2.44
CA GLY A 169 -1.11 -18.03 3.89
C GLY A 169 -1.35 -16.63 4.47
N ALA A 170 -0.60 -15.63 4.03
CA ALA A 170 -0.82 -14.25 4.43
C ALA A 170 -2.16 -13.69 3.91
N ALA A 171 -2.57 -14.01 2.69
CA ALA A 171 -3.85 -13.59 2.13
C ALA A 171 -5.06 -14.20 2.88
N LEU A 172 -4.95 -15.46 3.32
CA LEU A 172 -5.93 -16.10 4.20
C LEU A 172 -6.01 -15.40 5.56
N ALA A 173 -4.86 -15.13 6.16
CA ALA A 173 -4.77 -14.42 7.44
C ALA A 173 -5.31 -12.97 7.32
N TRP A 174 -5.04 -12.28 6.20
CA TRP A 174 -5.63 -10.97 5.89
C TRP A 174 -7.16 -11.05 5.82
N SER A 175 -7.69 -12.06 5.12
CA SER A 175 -9.13 -12.27 5.02
C SER A 175 -9.75 -12.55 6.40
N ALA A 176 -9.08 -13.35 7.23
CA ALA A 176 -9.51 -13.62 8.61
C ALA A 176 -9.50 -12.35 9.47
N GLY A 177 -8.45 -11.53 9.39
CA GLY A 177 -8.38 -10.25 10.10
C GLY A 177 -9.48 -9.27 9.67
N SER A 178 -9.74 -9.17 8.36
CA SER A 178 -10.82 -8.33 7.81
C SER A 178 -12.20 -8.81 8.26
N TRP A 179 -12.43 -10.11 8.25
CA TRP A 179 -13.67 -10.71 8.72
C TRP A 179 -13.88 -10.49 10.21
N LEU A 180 -12.83 -10.69 11.02
CA LEU A 180 -12.88 -10.44 12.45
C LEU A 180 -13.21 -8.98 12.75
N ARG A 181 -12.58 -8.05 12.01
CA ARG A 181 -12.85 -6.62 12.14
C ARG A 181 -14.29 -6.27 11.77
N GLY A 182 -14.80 -6.85 10.68
CA GLY A 182 -16.20 -6.64 10.24
C GLY A 182 -17.25 -7.15 11.22
N ARG A 183 -16.92 -8.18 12.01
CA ARG A 183 -17.82 -8.68 13.07
C ARG A 183 -17.80 -7.87 14.37
N ASN A 184 -16.79 -7.06 14.57
CA ASN A 184 -16.55 -6.36 15.83
C ASN A 184 -16.47 -4.84 15.62
N ASP A 185 -17.53 -4.26 15.08
CA ASP A 185 -17.61 -2.82 14.80
C ASP A 185 -17.49 -1.94 16.05
N ALA A 186 -17.81 -2.49 17.25
CA ALA A 186 -17.70 -1.79 18.52
C ALA A 186 -16.25 -1.58 18.98
N TRP A 187 -15.26 -2.29 18.38
CA TRP A 187 -13.87 -2.12 18.75
C TRP A 187 -13.38 -0.72 18.40
N ASP A 188 -12.68 -0.12 19.36
CA ASP A 188 -12.07 1.19 19.13
C ASP A 188 -11.07 1.15 17.97
N ALA A 189 -11.31 1.99 16.98
CA ALA A 189 -10.51 2.01 15.74
C ALA A 189 -9.03 2.32 15.97
N GLY A 190 -8.70 3.16 16.96
CA GLY A 190 -7.31 3.47 17.29
C GLY A 190 -6.57 2.29 17.91
N HIS A 191 -7.24 1.50 18.74
CA HIS A 191 -6.67 0.26 19.28
C HIS A 191 -6.48 -0.78 18.19
N VAL A 192 -7.47 -0.95 17.30
CA VAL A 192 -7.38 -1.89 16.17
C VAL A 192 -6.23 -1.54 15.23
N VAL A 193 -6.08 -0.26 14.88
CA VAL A 193 -4.96 0.20 14.02
C VAL A 193 -3.61 -0.05 14.69
N ARG A 194 -3.48 0.23 15.98
CA ARG A 194 -2.23 -0.04 16.71
C ARG A 194 -1.93 -1.54 16.82
N ALA A 195 -2.93 -2.36 17.15
CA ALA A 195 -2.76 -3.81 17.24
C ALA A 195 -2.37 -4.41 15.88
N GLY A 196 -3.03 -3.99 14.80
CA GLY A 196 -2.70 -4.43 13.45
C GLY A 196 -1.32 -3.93 13.00
N ALA A 197 -0.94 -2.69 13.30
CA ALA A 197 0.41 -2.19 13.02
C ALA A 197 1.48 -2.97 13.80
N ALA A 198 1.23 -3.28 15.07
CA ALA A 198 2.14 -4.13 15.88
C ALA A 198 2.26 -5.53 15.28
N ALA A 199 1.16 -6.12 14.81
CA ALA A 199 1.18 -7.41 14.13
C ALA A 199 2.01 -7.34 12.83
N ILE A 200 1.93 -6.24 12.06
CA ILE A 200 2.76 -6.04 10.86
C ILE A 200 4.24 -5.94 11.25
N VAL A 201 4.60 -5.18 12.30
CA VAL A 201 5.98 -5.08 12.79
C VAL A 201 6.52 -6.47 13.17
N VAL A 202 5.81 -7.15 14.07
CA VAL A 202 6.23 -8.49 14.55
C VAL A 202 6.30 -9.48 13.39
N GLY A 203 5.27 -9.49 12.54
CA GLY A 203 5.19 -10.39 11.41
C GLY A 203 6.32 -10.18 10.40
N THR A 204 6.67 -8.92 10.10
CA THR A 204 7.78 -8.58 9.20
C THR A 204 9.12 -9.03 9.79
N VAL A 205 9.35 -8.79 11.09
CA VAL A 205 10.60 -9.22 11.78
C VAL A 205 10.71 -10.74 11.80
N VAL A 206 9.62 -11.45 12.13
CA VAL A 206 9.61 -12.93 12.14
C VAL A 206 9.76 -13.49 10.73
N ALA A 207 9.14 -12.87 9.71
CA ALA A 207 9.32 -13.28 8.31
C ALA A 207 10.77 -13.08 7.85
N ALA A 208 11.43 -12.00 8.25
CA ALA A 208 12.83 -11.71 7.96
C ALA A 208 13.79 -12.77 8.54
N ALA A 209 13.38 -13.51 9.57
CA ALA A 209 14.21 -14.57 10.17
C ALA A 209 14.54 -15.72 9.17
N ALA A 210 13.85 -15.81 8.02
CA ALA A 210 14.24 -16.69 6.91
C ALA A 210 15.65 -16.41 6.37
N VAL A 211 16.21 -15.24 6.62
CA VAL A 211 17.61 -14.92 6.28
C VAL A 211 18.59 -15.84 7.03
N LEU A 212 18.22 -16.32 8.21
CA LEU A 212 19.05 -17.21 9.03
C LEU A 212 18.82 -18.68 8.62
N PRO A 213 19.83 -19.41 8.11
CA PRO A 213 19.67 -20.79 7.65
C PRO A 213 19.14 -21.74 8.72
N ALA A 214 19.46 -21.47 9.99
CA ALA A 214 19.01 -22.29 11.12
C ALA A 214 17.51 -22.15 11.44
N VAL A 215 16.85 -21.10 10.93
CA VAL A 215 15.42 -20.87 11.18
C VAL A 215 14.57 -21.64 10.15
N PRO A 216 13.65 -22.52 10.58
CA PRO A 216 12.75 -23.20 9.65
C PRO A 216 11.89 -22.20 8.85
N VAL A 217 11.67 -22.47 7.56
CA VAL A 217 10.83 -21.64 6.68
C VAL A 217 9.41 -21.46 7.25
N ALA A 218 8.88 -22.47 7.95
CA ALA A 218 7.58 -22.41 8.61
C ALA A 218 7.45 -21.21 9.59
N VAL A 219 8.55 -20.82 10.26
CA VAL A 219 8.56 -19.65 11.15
C VAL A 219 8.28 -18.37 10.34
N SER A 220 8.94 -18.22 9.20
CA SER A 220 8.73 -17.06 8.33
C SER A 220 7.34 -17.05 7.70
N MET A 221 6.79 -18.23 7.36
CA MET A 221 5.40 -18.36 6.91
C MET A 221 4.42 -17.87 7.97
N LEU A 222 4.60 -18.28 9.22
CA LEU A 222 3.78 -17.82 10.35
C LEU A 222 3.96 -16.32 10.57
N GLY A 223 5.18 -15.81 10.53
CA GLY A 223 5.45 -14.37 10.61
C GLY A 223 4.69 -13.59 9.54
N TRP A 224 4.76 -14.05 8.29
CA TRP A 224 4.08 -13.40 7.18
C TRP A 224 2.55 -13.47 7.30
N ALA A 225 2.01 -14.59 7.80
CA ALA A 225 0.58 -14.70 8.13
C ALA A 225 0.17 -13.71 9.22
N VAL A 226 0.99 -13.50 10.26
CA VAL A 226 0.74 -12.48 11.30
C VAL A 226 0.74 -11.07 10.71
N ALA A 227 1.67 -10.76 9.80
CA ALA A 227 1.67 -9.49 9.10
C ALA A 227 0.41 -9.30 8.24
N GLY A 228 0.01 -10.33 7.49
CA GLY A 228 -1.24 -10.34 6.71
C GLY A 228 -2.49 -10.14 7.58
N PHE A 229 -2.56 -10.80 8.73
CA PHE A 229 -3.65 -10.58 9.70
C PHE A 229 -3.70 -9.12 10.18
N GLY A 230 -2.53 -8.53 10.47
CA GLY A 230 -2.41 -7.10 10.81
C GLY A 230 -2.95 -6.18 9.71
N MET A 231 -2.66 -6.48 8.44
CA MET A 231 -3.23 -5.78 7.28
C MET A 231 -4.76 -5.93 7.24
N GLY A 232 -5.27 -7.13 7.50
CA GLY A 232 -6.70 -7.41 7.57
C GLY A 232 -7.44 -6.59 8.63
N LEU A 233 -6.82 -6.31 9.75
CA LEU A 233 -7.37 -5.45 10.80
C LEU A 233 -7.31 -3.97 10.40
N THR A 234 -6.19 -3.51 9.84
CA THR A 234 -5.92 -2.08 9.63
C THR A 234 -6.61 -1.53 8.39
N TYR A 235 -6.57 -2.22 7.25
CA TYR A 235 -7.01 -1.69 5.97
C TYR A 235 -8.50 -1.32 5.92
N PRO A 236 -9.42 -2.22 6.32
CA PRO A 236 -10.84 -1.87 6.40
C PRO A 236 -11.08 -0.73 7.40
N THR A 237 -10.39 -0.77 8.55
CA THR A 237 -10.52 0.25 9.59
C THR A 237 -10.14 1.64 9.08
N LEU A 238 -9.00 1.77 8.39
CA LEU A 238 -8.54 3.04 7.82
C LEU A 238 -9.47 3.53 6.71
N SER A 239 -10.01 2.64 5.88
CA SER A 239 -10.99 2.99 4.83
C SER A 239 -12.28 3.52 5.44
N VAL A 240 -12.83 2.87 6.47
CA VAL A 240 -14.03 3.34 7.17
C VAL A 240 -13.78 4.66 7.90
N LEU A 241 -12.62 4.82 8.57
CA LEU A 241 -12.25 6.08 9.21
C LEU A 241 -12.12 7.22 8.20
N THR A 242 -11.58 6.97 7.02
CA THR A 242 -11.52 7.98 5.95
C THR A 242 -12.89 8.50 5.60
N LEU A 243 -13.88 7.62 5.44
CA LEU A 243 -15.26 8.03 5.12
C LEU A 243 -15.93 8.74 6.31
N ARG A 244 -15.78 8.21 7.54
CA ARG A 244 -16.39 8.78 8.74
C ARG A 244 -15.85 10.17 9.10
N LEU A 245 -14.55 10.40 8.88
CA LEU A 245 -13.89 11.67 9.18
C LEU A 245 -13.93 12.68 8.03
N SER A 246 -14.56 12.33 6.91
CA SER A 246 -14.69 13.18 5.73
C SER A 246 -16.10 13.74 5.62
N PRO A 247 -16.25 15.06 5.39
CA PRO A 247 -17.52 15.63 4.97
C PRO A 247 -18.02 14.91 3.69
N PRO A 248 -19.35 14.71 3.51
CA PRO A 248 -19.89 13.99 2.34
C PRO A 248 -19.35 14.49 1.00
N ALA A 249 -19.23 15.80 0.82
CA ALA A 249 -18.70 16.41 -0.41
C ALA A 249 -17.20 16.13 -0.66
N GLN A 250 -16.45 15.69 0.34
CA GLN A 250 -15.00 15.44 0.26
C GLN A 250 -14.63 13.95 0.36
N GLN A 251 -15.58 13.06 0.58
CA GLN A 251 -15.31 11.62 0.75
C GLN A 251 -14.56 11.02 -0.44
N GLY A 252 -14.96 11.36 -1.66
CA GLY A 252 -14.28 10.91 -2.87
C GLY A 252 -12.84 11.40 -2.97
N ALA A 253 -12.60 12.70 -2.68
CA ALA A 253 -11.26 13.28 -2.71
C ALA A 253 -10.34 12.66 -1.62
N ASN A 254 -10.86 12.45 -0.42
CA ASN A 254 -10.09 11.87 0.69
C ASN A 254 -9.82 10.37 0.50
N THR A 255 -10.75 9.63 -0.12
CA THR A 255 -10.53 8.24 -0.54
C THR A 255 -9.45 8.16 -1.62
N SER A 256 -9.46 9.09 -2.59
CA SER A 256 -8.39 9.19 -3.59
C SER A 256 -7.05 9.54 -2.94
N ALA A 257 -7.02 10.46 -1.98
CA ALA A 257 -5.81 10.82 -1.23
C ALA A 257 -5.24 9.62 -0.45
N LEU A 258 -6.11 8.76 0.12
CA LEU A 258 -5.72 7.53 0.81
C LEU A 258 -4.95 6.59 -0.15
N GLN A 259 -5.48 6.36 -1.36
CA GLN A 259 -4.86 5.48 -2.36
C GLN A 259 -3.59 6.11 -2.96
N VAL A 260 -3.58 7.41 -3.21
CA VAL A 260 -2.40 8.14 -3.70
C VAL A 260 -1.26 8.05 -2.69
N MET A 261 -1.55 8.30 -1.40
CA MET A 261 -0.55 8.19 -0.33
C MET A 261 0.06 6.80 -0.27
N GLU A 262 -0.77 5.76 -0.32
CA GLU A 262 -0.34 4.37 -0.34
C GLU A 262 0.56 4.08 -1.55
N SER A 263 0.08 4.35 -2.77
CA SER A 263 0.80 4.05 -4.00
C SER A 263 2.14 4.79 -4.10
N LEU A 264 2.15 6.09 -3.75
CA LEU A 264 3.38 6.88 -3.79
C LEU A 264 4.39 6.43 -2.73
N THR A 265 3.93 6.10 -1.51
CA THR A 265 4.85 5.64 -0.46
C THR A 265 5.47 4.30 -0.84
N ILE A 266 4.68 3.36 -1.37
CA ILE A 266 5.18 2.07 -1.89
C ILE A 266 6.20 2.32 -3.01
N ALA A 267 5.85 3.16 -3.99
CA ALA A 267 6.74 3.45 -5.12
C ALA A 267 8.07 4.06 -4.67
N VAL A 268 8.05 5.03 -3.75
CA VAL A 268 9.25 5.67 -3.20
C VAL A 268 10.12 4.66 -2.44
N VAL A 269 9.50 3.83 -1.59
CA VAL A 269 10.24 2.83 -0.82
C VAL A 269 10.93 1.82 -1.74
N LEU A 270 10.22 1.30 -2.74
CA LEU A 270 10.79 0.34 -3.68
C LEU A 270 11.85 0.99 -4.59
N ALA A 271 11.66 2.24 -5.00
CA ALA A 271 12.65 2.97 -5.80
C ALA A 271 13.96 3.23 -5.04
N VAL A 272 13.92 3.35 -3.72
CA VAL A 272 15.12 3.52 -2.87
C VAL A 272 15.68 2.15 -2.45
N SER A 273 14.83 1.23 -2.00
CA SER A 273 15.29 -0.07 -1.50
C SER A 273 15.78 -1.00 -2.61
N GLY A 274 15.25 -0.90 -3.84
CA GLY A 274 15.65 -1.76 -4.95
C GLY A 274 17.13 -1.61 -5.36
N PRO A 275 17.59 -0.42 -5.74
CA PRO A 275 19.01 -0.21 -6.04
C PRO A 275 19.93 -0.50 -4.86
N LEU A 276 19.53 -0.13 -3.64
CA LEU A 276 20.28 -0.45 -2.44
C LEU A 276 20.41 -1.97 -2.24
N PHE A 277 19.31 -2.70 -2.46
CA PHE A 277 19.30 -4.16 -2.41
C PHE A 277 20.28 -4.78 -3.42
N VAL A 278 20.25 -4.34 -4.68
CA VAL A 278 21.16 -4.83 -5.73
C VAL A 278 22.61 -4.55 -5.39
N LEU A 279 22.90 -3.34 -4.89
CA LEU A 279 24.26 -2.94 -4.48
C LEU A 279 24.79 -3.82 -3.33
N LEU A 280 23.93 -4.12 -2.36
CA LEU A 280 24.30 -4.96 -1.22
C LEU A 280 24.38 -6.44 -1.62
N LEU A 281 23.50 -6.92 -2.49
CA LEU A 281 23.48 -8.29 -2.98
C LEU A 281 24.79 -8.67 -3.68
N ALA A 282 25.42 -7.72 -4.38
CA ALA A 282 26.74 -7.92 -4.98
C ALA A 282 27.86 -8.17 -3.95
N ARG A 283 27.63 -7.87 -2.67
CA ARG A 283 28.59 -8.06 -1.56
C ARG A 283 28.22 -9.24 -0.68
N ASP A 284 26.99 -9.28 -0.22
CA ASP A 284 26.47 -10.30 0.68
C ASP A 284 24.93 -10.34 0.65
N ALA A 285 24.37 -11.50 0.31
CA ALA A 285 22.93 -11.70 0.20
C ALA A 285 22.21 -11.47 1.56
N THR A 286 22.80 -11.96 2.65
CA THR A 286 22.26 -11.78 4.01
C THR A 286 22.06 -10.32 4.33
N THR A 287 23.09 -9.48 4.11
CA THR A 287 23.03 -8.03 4.35
C THR A 287 21.99 -7.36 3.46
N ALA A 288 21.86 -7.77 2.19
CA ALA A 288 20.87 -7.22 1.27
C ALA A 288 19.45 -7.47 1.78
N PHE A 289 19.10 -8.71 2.12
CA PHE A 289 17.78 -9.06 2.62
C PHE A 289 17.48 -8.45 3.98
N VAL A 290 18.42 -8.49 4.93
CA VAL A 290 18.26 -7.85 6.25
C VAL A 290 17.96 -6.35 6.09
N THR A 291 18.70 -5.67 5.21
CA THR A 291 18.49 -4.24 4.96
C THR A 291 17.11 -3.97 4.35
N ALA A 292 16.68 -4.78 3.37
CA ALA A 292 15.36 -4.64 2.75
C ALA A 292 14.22 -4.79 3.77
N PHE A 293 14.30 -5.83 4.61
CA PHE A 293 13.31 -6.03 5.68
C PHE A 293 13.42 -4.98 6.80
N ALA A 294 14.62 -4.48 7.11
CA ALA A 294 14.79 -3.38 8.07
C ALA A 294 14.13 -2.08 7.59
N VAL A 295 14.27 -1.76 6.30
CA VAL A 295 13.57 -0.62 5.68
C VAL A 295 12.06 -0.81 5.80
N ALA A 296 11.52 -1.96 5.39
CA ALA A 296 10.10 -2.27 5.52
C ALA A 296 9.63 -2.19 6.98
N GLY A 297 10.39 -2.77 7.91
CA GLY A 297 10.12 -2.72 9.34
C GLY A 297 10.11 -1.30 9.92
N ALA A 298 11.00 -0.43 9.46
CA ALA A 298 11.03 0.98 9.88
C ALA A 298 9.74 1.72 9.52
N PHE A 299 9.16 1.46 8.33
CA PHE A 299 7.86 2.01 7.95
C PHE A 299 6.72 1.44 8.81
N ALA A 300 6.75 0.14 9.14
CA ALA A 300 5.77 -0.48 10.04
C ALA A 300 5.84 0.14 11.44
N VAL A 301 7.04 0.32 12.00
CA VAL A 301 7.27 0.98 13.30
C VAL A 301 6.78 2.43 13.27
N ALA A 302 7.09 3.19 12.21
CA ALA A 302 6.57 4.54 12.05
C ALA A 302 5.04 4.56 12.04
N GLY A 303 4.39 3.64 11.32
CA GLY A 303 2.93 3.47 11.32
C GLY A 303 2.37 3.14 12.70
N LEU A 304 3.04 2.28 13.47
CA LEU A 304 2.66 1.92 14.85
C LEU A 304 2.75 3.14 15.78
N LEU A 305 3.85 3.91 15.72
CA LEU A 305 4.07 5.07 16.57
C LEU A 305 3.02 6.16 16.37
N VAL A 306 2.64 6.42 15.12
CA VAL A 306 1.63 7.45 14.80
C VAL A 306 0.20 6.91 14.83
N GLY A 307 0.01 5.58 14.82
CA GLY A 307 -1.29 4.92 14.71
C GLY A 307 -2.30 5.30 15.80
N GLY A 308 -1.85 5.71 16.98
CA GLY A 308 -2.73 6.23 18.04
C GLY A 308 -3.40 7.57 17.74
N ARG A 309 -2.85 8.34 16.79
CA ARG A 309 -3.38 9.66 16.42
C ARG A 309 -4.53 9.63 15.40
N VAL A 310 -4.95 8.44 14.95
CA VAL A 310 -6.13 8.27 14.08
C VAL A 310 -7.44 8.67 14.76
N ARG A 311 -7.43 8.76 16.11
CA ARG A 311 -8.54 9.30 16.90
C ARG A 311 -8.60 10.81 16.77
N THR A 312 -9.80 11.35 16.65
CA THR A 312 -10.06 12.77 16.95
C THR A 312 -10.00 12.98 18.46
N PRO A 313 -9.59 14.15 18.92
CA PRO A 313 -9.63 14.50 20.34
C PRO A 313 -11.05 14.36 20.89
#